data_13111c8a6bc9d6a874663255b93e1474
#
_entry.id   13111c8a6bc9d6a874663255b93e1474
#
_cell.length_a   1.000
_cell.length_b   1.000
_cell.length_c   1.000
_cell.angle_alpha   90.00
_cell.angle_beta   90.00
_cell.angle_gamma   90.00
#
_symmetry.space_group_name_H-M   'P 1'
#
loop_
_entity.id
_entity.type
_entity.pdbx_description
1 polymer ?
#
loop_
_entity_poly.entity_id
_entity_poly.type
_entity_poly.pdbx_seq_one_letter_code
_entity_poly.pdbx_strand_id
1 'polypeptide(L)'
;MSAGADRKLRAAGWMIVGYASVGYMGVLLFPMHLRGTVPSMTATDVMHVAMTSIIVLLTFSFIGFGAGVGGKAFRRYSVGTIVLFLICGVLIGLQIPWILALLPTPWLGLEERLTAYGSVLWLLVLAVVLLRRGPAWARLLRWRPA
;
A
#
# COMPACT_ATOMS: atom_id res chain seq x y z
N MET A 1 19.28 -14.58 -9.02
CA MET A 1 17.96 -14.75 -8.36
C MET A 1 17.34 -16.02 -8.92
N SER A 2 16.58 -16.78 -8.13
CA SER A 2 15.85 -17.95 -8.64
C SER A 2 14.63 -17.47 -9.47
N ALA A 3 14.20 -18.27 -10.46
CA ALA A 3 13.03 -17.98 -11.30
C ALA A 3 11.75 -17.67 -10.46
N GLY A 4 11.63 -18.30 -9.28
CA GLY A 4 10.54 -18.02 -8.34
C GLY A 4 10.61 -16.64 -7.70
N ALA A 5 11.80 -16.10 -7.41
CA ALA A 5 11.98 -14.75 -6.86
C ALA A 5 11.65 -13.68 -7.91
N ASP A 6 12.02 -13.90 -9.17
CA ASP A 6 11.71 -12.98 -10.26
C ASP A 6 10.20 -12.90 -10.53
N ARG A 7 9.49 -14.04 -10.45
CA ARG A 7 8.04 -14.06 -10.59
C ARG A 7 7.34 -13.31 -9.46
N LYS A 8 7.77 -13.49 -8.20
CA LYS A 8 7.21 -12.78 -7.05
C LYS A 8 7.45 -11.27 -7.15
N LEU A 9 8.65 -10.85 -7.56
CA LEU A 9 8.98 -9.44 -7.74
C LEU A 9 8.14 -8.81 -8.86
N ARG A 10 7.90 -9.52 -9.95
CA ARG A 10 7.02 -9.07 -11.03
C ARG A 10 5.58 -8.93 -10.56
N ALA A 11 5.08 -9.90 -9.80
CA ALA A 11 3.75 -9.81 -9.19
C ALA A 11 3.65 -8.58 -8.26
N ALA A 12 4.63 -8.37 -7.37
CA ALA A 12 4.68 -7.19 -6.53
C ALA A 12 4.67 -5.89 -7.37
N GLY A 13 5.43 -5.83 -8.47
CA GLY A 13 5.44 -4.69 -9.38
C GLY A 13 4.05 -4.38 -9.97
N TRP A 14 3.33 -5.38 -10.45
CA TRP A 14 1.96 -5.19 -10.95
C TRP A 14 0.98 -4.74 -9.88
N MET A 15 1.12 -5.24 -8.64
CA MET A 15 0.30 -4.78 -7.52
C MET A 15 0.61 -3.33 -7.15
N ILE A 16 1.88 -2.89 -7.24
CA ILE A 16 2.27 -1.48 -7.03
C ILE A 16 1.67 -0.58 -8.11
N VAL A 17 1.70 -1.00 -9.38
CA VAL A 17 1.06 -0.25 -10.48
C VAL A 17 -0.45 -0.15 -10.23
N GLY A 18 -1.11 -1.25 -9.87
CA GLY A 18 -2.53 -1.26 -9.50
C GLY A 18 -2.83 -0.33 -8.32
N TYR A 19 -2.02 -0.39 -7.26
CA TYR A 19 -2.11 0.51 -6.10
C TYR A 19 -2.05 1.99 -6.51
N ALA A 20 -1.07 2.37 -7.31
CA ALA A 20 -0.91 3.75 -7.76
C ALA A 20 -2.09 4.20 -8.65
N SER A 21 -2.54 3.35 -9.58
CA SER A 21 -3.65 3.65 -10.48
C SER A 21 -4.98 3.81 -9.73
N VAL A 22 -5.32 2.86 -8.85
CA VAL A 22 -6.55 2.90 -8.06
C VAL A 22 -6.52 4.08 -7.08
N GLY A 23 -5.37 4.36 -6.45
CA GLY A 23 -5.20 5.48 -5.54
C GLY A 23 -5.41 6.83 -6.23
N TYR A 24 -4.81 7.01 -7.40
CA TYR A 24 -4.97 8.21 -8.20
C TYR A 24 -6.42 8.42 -8.67
N MET A 25 -7.05 7.36 -9.20
CA MET A 25 -8.46 7.41 -9.62
C MET A 25 -9.40 7.67 -8.43
N GLY A 26 -9.14 7.04 -7.27
CA GLY A 26 -9.94 7.22 -6.05
C GLY A 26 -9.95 8.67 -5.58
N VAL A 27 -8.78 9.33 -5.54
CA VAL A 27 -8.66 10.73 -5.13
C VAL A 27 -9.33 11.68 -6.12
N LEU A 28 -9.18 11.45 -7.42
CA LEU A 28 -9.70 12.35 -8.45
C LEU A 28 -11.21 12.22 -8.67
N LEU A 29 -11.71 10.98 -8.68
CA LEU A 29 -13.10 10.72 -9.08
C LEU A 29 -14.05 10.63 -7.88
N PHE A 30 -13.54 10.23 -6.72
CA PHE A 30 -14.33 9.98 -5.52
C PHE A 30 -13.72 10.64 -4.29
N PRO A 31 -13.61 12.00 -4.25
CA PRO A 31 -13.17 12.69 -3.05
C PRO A 31 -14.16 12.46 -1.91
N MET A 32 -13.67 12.22 -0.70
CA MET A 32 -14.51 12.08 0.49
C MET A 32 -14.94 13.48 0.99
N HIS A 33 -16.21 13.62 1.35
CA HIS A 33 -16.71 14.84 1.93
C HIS A 33 -16.17 15.07 3.34
N LEU A 34 -15.98 16.32 3.71
CA LEU A 34 -15.65 16.70 5.07
C LEU A 34 -16.85 16.41 5.99
N ARG A 35 -16.58 15.90 7.18
CA ARG A 35 -17.63 15.63 8.17
C ARG A 35 -18.40 16.89 8.51
N GLY A 36 -19.72 16.76 8.60
CA GLY A 36 -20.63 17.87 8.88
C GLY A 36 -20.95 18.76 7.69
N THR A 37 -20.38 18.51 6.51
CA THR A 37 -20.73 19.26 5.29
C THR A 37 -21.90 18.66 4.52
N VAL A 38 -22.20 17.39 4.77
CA VAL A 38 -23.33 16.66 4.19
C VAL A 38 -24.10 15.92 5.29
N PRO A 39 -25.43 15.77 5.16
CA PRO A 39 -26.28 15.17 6.21
C PRO A 39 -26.13 13.65 6.34
N SER A 40 -25.61 12.99 5.30
CA SER A 40 -25.41 11.54 5.26
C SER A 40 -24.31 11.19 4.25
N MET A 41 -23.81 9.96 4.30
CA MET A 41 -22.86 9.44 3.30
C MET A 41 -23.48 9.49 1.90
N THR A 42 -22.70 10.06 0.97
CA THR A 42 -23.07 10.12 -0.44
C THR A 42 -22.56 8.91 -1.21
N ALA A 43 -23.02 8.72 -2.44
CA ALA A 43 -22.49 7.67 -3.33
C ALA A 43 -20.98 7.83 -3.56
N THR A 44 -20.47 9.06 -3.59
CA THR A 44 -19.04 9.37 -3.74
C THR A 44 -18.25 8.88 -2.54
N ASP A 45 -18.75 9.08 -1.31
CA ASP A 45 -18.12 8.60 -0.08
C ASP A 45 -18.06 7.08 -0.03
N VAL A 46 -19.15 6.40 -0.45
CA VAL A 46 -19.18 4.94 -0.54
C VAL A 46 -18.16 4.41 -1.55
N MET A 47 -18.06 5.06 -2.72
CA MET A 47 -17.06 4.70 -3.72
C MET A 47 -15.63 4.97 -3.24
N HIS A 48 -15.40 6.05 -2.48
CA HIS A 48 -14.11 6.32 -1.83
C HIS A 48 -13.71 5.17 -0.89
N VAL A 49 -14.62 4.73 -0.04
CA VAL A 49 -14.37 3.59 0.88
C VAL A 49 -14.08 2.30 0.10
N ALA A 50 -14.82 2.03 -0.98
CA ALA A 50 -14.58 0.87 -1.84
C ALA A 50 -13.18 0.91 -2.48
N MET A 51 -12.77 2.05 -3.05
CA MET A 51 -11.43 2.25 -3.62
C MET A 51 -10.33 2.11 -2.57
N THR A 52 -10.52 2.67 -1.38
CA THR A 52 -9.61 2.53 -0.25
C THR A 52 -9.44 1.07 0.16
N SER A 53 -10.53 0.29 0.17
CA SER A 53 -10.47 -1.15 0.46
C SER A 53 -9.62 -1.91 -0.56
N ILE A 54 -9.76 -1.59 -1.84
CA ILE A 54 -8.92 -2.17 -2.91
C ILE A 54 -7.45 -1.78 -2.72
N ILE A 55 -7.17 -0.52 -2.38
CA ILE A 55 -5.81 -0.03 -2.09
C ILE A 55 -5.19 -0.81 -0.94
N VAL A 56 -5.94 -1.06 0.13
CA VAL A 56 -5.48 -1.85 1.29
C VAL A 56 -5.12 -3.27 0.86
N LEU A 57 -5.98 -3.94 0.09
CA LEU A 57 -5.70 -5.29 -0.43
C LEU A 57 -4.45 -5.33 -1.32
N LEU A 58 -4.29 -4.36 -2.20
CA LEU A 58 -3.10 -4.23 -3.04
C LEU A 58 -1.85 -3.99 -2.21
N THR A 59 -1.94 -3.18 -1.14
CA THR A 59 -0.84 -2.90 -0.21
C THR A 59 -0.36 -4.18 0.48
N PHE A 60 -1.25 -4.95 1.07
CA PHE A 60 -0.89 -6.25 1.66
C PHE A 60 -0.30 -7.20 0.61
N SER A 61 -0.84 -7.20 -0.60
CA SER A 61 -0.39 -8.06 -1.68
C SER A 61 1.04 -7.73 -2.11
N PHE A 62 1.37 -6.45 -2.40
CA PHE A 62 2.72 -6.12 -2.84
C PHE A 62 3.76 -6.28 -1.73
N ILE A 63 3.41 -5.99 -0.45
CA ILE A 63 4.29 -6.25 0.69
C ILE A 63 4.54 -7.76 0.83
N GLY A 64 3.49 -8.58 0.76
CA GLY A 64 3.59 -10.03 0.88
C GLY A 64 4.45 -10.66 -0.22
N PHE A 65 4.21 -10.31 -1.50
CA PHE A 65 5.02 -10.80 -2.61
C PHE A 65 6.46 -10.27 -2.57
N GLY A 66 6.66 -9.00 -2.17
CA GLY A 66 7.96 -8.37 -2.09
C GLY A 66 8.81 -8.79 -0.88
N ALA A 67 8.21 -9.27 0.20
CA ALA A 67 8.89 -9.58 1.46
C ALA A 67 10.07 -10.55 1.32
N GLY A 68 10.01 -11.47 0.35
CA GLY A 68 11.07 -12.45 0.08
C GLY A 68 12.29 -11.92 -0.65
N VAL A 69 12.22 -10.72 -1.21
CA VAL A 69 13.26 -10.16 -2.09
C VAL A 69 14.49 -9.73 -1.30
N GLY A 70 14.33 -9.18 -0.11
CA GLY A 70 15.38 -8.53 0.68
C GLY A 70 16.18 -9.43 1.63
N GLY A 71 15.90 -10.73 1.71
CA GLY A 71 16.49 -11.63 2.69
C GLY A 71 15.81 -11.53 4.07
N LYS A 72 16.42 -12.15 5.10
CA LYS A 72 15.77 -12.30 6.42
C LYS A 72 15.41 -10.97 7.09
N ALA A 73 16.29 -9.98 7.03
CA ALA A 73 16.07 -8.66 7.66
C ALA A 73 14.90 -7.92 7.02
N PHE A 74 14.88 -7.83 5.68
CA PHE A 74 13.78 -7.18 4.95
C PHE A 74 12.45 -7.93 5.13
N ARG A 75 12.49 -9.26 5.21
CA ARG A 75 11.29 -10.05 5.49
C ARG A 75 10.72 -9.74 6.87
N ARG A 76 11.56 -9.63 7.92
CA ARG A 76 11.10 -9.23 9.26
C ARG A 76 10.49 -7.83 9.25
N TYR A 77 11.14 -6.88 8.57
CA TYR A 77 10.61 -5.53 8.37
C TYR A 77 9.24 -5.55 7.68
N SER A 78 9.10 -6.32 6.59
CA SER A 78 7.82 -6.45 5.87
C SER A 78 6.72 -7.07 6.74
N VAL A 79 7.04 -8.10 7.53
CA VAL A 79 6.08 -8.70 8.48
C VAL A 79 5.68 -7.67 9.55
N GLY A 80 6.62 -6.92 10.11
CA GLY A 80 6.32 -5.85 11.07
C GLY A 80 5.43 -4.76 10.48
N THR A 81 5.66 -4.38 9.22
CA THR A 81 4.80 -3.43 8.49
C THR A 81 3.37 -3.97 8.31
N ILE A 82 3.23 -5.24 7.92
CA ILE A 82 1.91 -5.90 7.80
C ILE A 82 1.19 -5.91 9.16
N VAL A 83 1.88 -6.29 10.24
CA VAL A 83 1.30 -6.31 11.59
C VAL A 83 0.84 -4.91 12.01
N LEU A 84 1.66 -3.88 11.78
CA LEU A 84 1.28 -2.49 12.04
C LEU A 84 0.00 -2.11 11.28
N PHE A 85 -0.07 -2.44 9.98
CA PHE A 85 -1.24 -2.10 9.16
C PHE A 85 -2.49 -2.88 9.56
N LEU A 86 -2.35 -4.13 10.02
CA LEU A 86 -3.46 -4.88 10.58
C LEU A 86 -3.98 -4.23 11.88
N ILE A 87 -3.08 -3.78 12.75
CA ILE A 87 -3.47 -3.06 13.98
C ILE A 87 -4.22 -1.77 13.61
N CYS A 88 -3.68 -0.93 12.73
CA CYS A 88 -4.35 0.27 12.26
C CYS A 88 -5.71 -0.06 11.61
N GLY A 89 -5.79 -1.09 10.78
CA GLY A 89 -7.03 -1.52 10.13
C GLY A 89 -8.10 -1.97 11.13
N VAL A 90 -7.72 -2.68 12.19
CA VAL A 90 -8.64 -3.05 13.28
C VAL A 90 -9.14 -1.80 14.03
N LEU A 91 -8.22 -0.87 14.35
CA LEU A 91 -8.58 0.37 15.05
C LEU A 91 -9.53 1.24 14.20
N ILE A 92 -9.27 1.37 12.89
CA ILE A 92 -10.18 2.02 11.94
C ILE A 92 -11.52 1.29 11.89
N GLY A 93 -11.50 -0.05 11.82
CA GLY A 93 -12.71 -0.88 11.81
C GLY A 93 -13.60 -0.66 13.02
N LEU A 94 -13.02 -0.52 14.20
CA LEU A 94 -13.75 -0.21 15.44
C LEU A 94 -14.40 1.17 15.43
N GLN A 95 -13.91 2.11 14.60
CA GLN A 95 -14.48 3.45 14.47
C GLN A 95 -15.58 3.54 13.39
N ILE A 96 -15.81 2.49 12.58
CA ILE A 96 -16.83 2.49 11.52
C ILE A 96 -18.21 2.96 11.99
N PRO A 97 -18.78 2.50 13.13
CA PRO A 97 -20.09 2.97 13.59
C PRO A 97 -20.11 4.49 13.81
N TRP A 98 -19.03 5.06 14.34
CA TRP A 98 -18.91 6.51 14.56
C TRP A 98 -18.74 7.27 13.24
N ILE A 99 -18.02 6.68 12.28
CA ILE A 99 -17.89 7.25 10.93
C ILE A 99 -19.27 7.33 10.26
N LEU A 100 -20.06 6.24 10.31
CA LEU A 100 -21.40 6.18 9.73
C LEU A 100 -22.38 7.12 10.40
N ALA A 101 -22.23 7.34 11.73
CA ALA A 101 -23.04 8.28 12.50
C ALA A 101 -22.54 9.74 12.38
N LEU A 102 -21.53 10.02 11.57
CA LEU A 102 -20.87 11.33 11.40
C LEU A 102 -20.31 11.91 12.72
N LEU A 103 -20.04 11.02 13.70
CA LEU A 103 -19.46 11.42 14.98
C LEU A 103 -17.94 11.63 14.89
N PRO A 104 -17.34 12.41 15.81
CA PRO A 104 -15.91 12.65 15.83
C PRO A 104 -15.10 11.35 15.99
N THR A 105 -14.05 11.19 15.16
CA THR A 105 -13.09 10.09 15.24
C THR A 105 -11.69 10.68 15.31
N PRO A 106 -11.19 11.08 16.48
CA PRO A 106 -9.98 11.87 16.62
C PRO A 106 -8.70 11.16 16.14
N TRP A 107 -8.66 9.83 16.18
CA TRP A 107 -7.48 9.03 15.82
C TRP A 107 -7.44 8.55 14.38
N LEU A 108 -8.57 8.55 13.66
CA LEU A 108 -8.70 8.04 12.29
C LEU A 108 -7.63 8.63 11.36
N GLY A 109 -7.44 9.94 11.39
CA GLY A 109 -6.45 10.60 10.54
C GLY A 109 -4.99 10.25 10.85
N LEU A 110 -4.67 9.83 12.09
CA LEU A 110 -3.35 9.32 12.44
C LEU A 110 -3.15 7.92 11.88
N GLU A 111 -4.14 7.04 12.05
CA GLU A 111 -4.11 5.64 11.59
C GLU A 111 -3.99 5.57 10.07
N GLU A 112 -4.75 6.40 9.35
CA GLU A 112 -4.66 6.52 7.89
C GLU A 112 -3.27 7.01 7.43
N ARG A 113 -2.69 8.00 8.09
CA ARG A 113 -1.35 8.49 7.77
C ARG A 113 -0.26 7.47 8.06
N LEU A 114 -0.38 6.72 9.17
CA LEU A 114 0.56 5.63 9.48
C LEU A 114 0.57 4.56 8.39
N THR A 115 -0.60 4.18 7.87
CA THR A 115 -0.68 3.20 6.79
C THR A 115 -0.21 3.79 5.45
N ALA A 116 -0.59 5.01 5.11
CA ALA A 116 -0.20 5.67 3.87
C ALA A 116 1.32 5.91 3.82
N TYR A 117 1.88 6.59 4.82
CA TYR A 117 3.33 6.85 4.86
C TYR A 117 4.14 5.59 5.11
N GLY A 118 3.61 4.63 5.88
CA GLY A 118 4.24 3.34 6.08
C GLY A 118 4.36 2.53 4.78
N SER A 119 3.37 2.59 3.90
CA SER A 119 3.43 1.95 2.59
C SER A 119 4.47 2.61 1.66
N VAL A 120 4.54 3.94 1.65
CA VAL A 120 5.56 4.69 0.89
C VAL A 120 6.96 4.40 1.43
N LEU A 121 7.14 4.38 2.76
CA LEU A 121 8.41 4.02 3.38
C LEU A 121 8.82 2.60 3.02
N TRP A 122 7.88 1.64 3.03
CA TRP A 122 8.17 0.27 2.63
C TRP A 122 8.64 0.18 1.17
N LEU A 123 8.00 0.92 0.25
CA LEU A 123 8.42 1.01 -1.15
C LEU A 123 9.82 1.61 -1.30
N LEU A 124 10.13 2.65 -0.53
CA LEU A 124 11.47 3.26 -0.51
C LEU A 124 12.54 2.26 -0.04
N VAL A 125 12.26 1.54 1.06
CA VAL A 125 13.18 0.52 1.57
C VAL A 125 13.35 -0.62 0.56
N LEU A 126 12.26 -1.06 -0.10
CA LEU A 126 12.35 -2.04 -1.18
C LEU A 126 13.26 -1.55 -2.32
N ALA A 127 13.08 -0.31 -2.76
CA ALA A 127 13.92 0.29 -3.81
C ALA A 127 15.41 0.29 -3.41
N VAL A 128 15.73 0.70 -2.18
CA VAL A 128 17.12 0.68 -1.65
C VAL A 128 17.66 -0.75 -1.61
N VAL A 129 16.86 -1.73 -1.17
CA VAL A 129 17.27 -3.14 -1.13
C VAL A 129 17.56 -3.67 -2.52
N LEU A 130 16.74 -3.32 -3.52
CA LEU A 130 16.95 -3.72 -4.92
C LEU A 130 18.21 -3.08 -5.52
N LEU A 131 18.44 -1.80 -5.27
CA LEU A 131 19.63 -1.06 -5.70
C LEU A 131 20.92 -1.67 -5.12
N ARG A 132 20.94 -1.99 -3.83
CA ARG A 132 22.10 -2.57 -3.14
C ARG A 132 22.45 -3.99 -3.60
N ARG A 133 21.51 -4.74 -4.17
CA ARG A 133 21.75 -6.11 -4.66
C ARG A 133 22.45 -6.18 -6.01
N GLY A 134 22.83 -5.04 -6.53
CA GLY A 134 23.50 -4.89 -7.80
C GLY A 134 22.55 -5.02 -8.99
N PRO A 135 22.80 -4.29 -10.05
CA PRO A 135 21.82 -4.04 -11.06
C PRO A 135 21.61 -5.27 -11.94
N ALA A 136 20.43 -5.90 -11.84
CA ALA A 136 19.95 -6.75 -12.94
C ALA A 136 19.97 -5.96 -14.28
N TRP A 137 19.68 -4.65 -14.22
CA TRP A 137 19.79 -3.74 -15.38
C TRP A 137 21.22 -3.56 -15.88
N ALA A 138 22.27 -3.58 -15.04
CA ALA A 138 23.65 -3.51 -15.51
C ALA A 138 24.08 -4.79 -16.26
N ARG A 139 23.38 -5.92 -16.03
CA ARG A 139 23.55 -7.13 -16.84
C ARG A 139 22.85 -7.02 -18.19
N LEU A 140 21.72 -6.31 -18.24
CA LEU A 140 20.97 -6.02 -19.48
C LEU A 140 21.70 -4.99 -20.35
N LEU A 141 22.47 -4.06 -19.74
CA LEU A 141 23.26 -3.04 -20.44
C LEU A 141 24.69 -3.50 -20.80
N ARG A 142 25.12 -4.68 -20.39
CA ARG A 142 26.33 -5.31 -20.94
C ARG A 142 26.02 -5.84 -22.35
N TRP A 143 25.82 -4.89 -23.26
CA TRP A 143 25.92 -5.19 -24.69
C TRP A 143 27.32 -5.75 -24.95
N ARG A 144 27.44 -7.04 -25.30
CA ARG A 144 28.68 -7.61 -25.83
C ARG A 144 28.67 -7.31 -27.33
N PRO A 145 29.53 -6.42 -27.81
CA PRO A 145 29.78 -6.40 -29.24
C PRO A 145 30.39 -7.76 -29.63
N ALA A 146 29.88 -8.34 -30.71
CA ALA A 146 30.38 -9.54 -31.34
C ALA A 146 31.74 -9.25 -32.03
#